data_2214813aeb8eb0d511a58a7d7d15e377
#
_entry.id   2214813aeb8eb0d511a58a7d7d15e377
#
_cell.length_a   1.000
_cell.length_b   1.000
_cell.length_c   1.000
_cell.angle_alpha   90.00
_cell.angle_beta   90.00
_cell.angle_gamma   90.00
#
_symmetry.space_group_name_H-M   'P 1'
#
loop_
_entity.id
_entity.type
_entity.pdbx_description
1 polymer ?
#
loop_
_entity_poly.entity_id
_entity_poly.type
_entity_poly.pdbx_seq_one_letter_code
_entity_poly.pdbx_strand_id
1 'polypeptide(L)'
;LPIGTLTIQETQAPEGYLINSEVYVVKITSSNDGSDFVYTYNEPEIPEQSLDLNIVKKEKGKDYVIEGAVFEHTKPDGTTETVTTDEKGACKFKGLGYGQHTIREVSVPDEYIVNDGVVTFTVAEDNTITIDSNTATGNSMQFKVEADGTASLSVEDTLAPYTLKVLKANEKDVALEGAEF
;
A
#
# COMPACT_ATOMS: atom_id res chain seq x y z
N LEU A 1 -38.14 -19.19 1.36
CA LEU A 1 -37.79 -18.22 2.40
C LEU A 1 -39.05 -17.74 3.11
N PRO A 2 -39.07 -17.53 4.43
CA PRO A 2 -40.21 -16.99 5.13
C PRO A 2 -40.49 -15.53 4.71
N ILE A 3 -41.75 -15.14 4.66
CA ILE A 3 -42.16 -13.76 4.50
C ILE A 3 -41.69 -12.96 5.72
N GLY A 4 -41.12 -11.79 5.51
CA GLY A 4 -40.65 -10.92 6.60
C GLY A 4 -39.37 -10.18 6.29
N THR A 5 -38.61 -9.90 7.33
CA THR A 5 -37.32 -9.22 7.24
C THR A 5 -36.20 -10.21 7.53
N LEU A 6 -35.23 -10.24 6.61
CA LEU A 6 -33.99 -11.00 6.73
C LEU A 6 -32.83 -10.00 6.86
N THR A 7 -31.87 -10.28 7.73
CA THR A 7 -30.61 -9.56 7.79
C THR A 7 -29.47 -10.43 7.23
N ILE A 8 -28.58 -9.79 6.46
CA ILE A 8 -27.39 -10.41 5.89
C ILE A 8 -26.20 -9.61 6.40
N GLN A 9 -25.22 -10.30 6.94
CA GLN A 9 -23.96 -9.72 7.35
C GLN A 9 -22.83 -10.65 6.92
N GLU A 10 -21.76 -10.09 6.39
CA GLU A 10 -20.57 -10.87 6.09
C GLU A 10 -19.90 -11.31 7.39
N THR A 11 -19.51 -12.57 7.47
CA THR A 11 -18.81 -13.13 8.64
C THR A 11 -17.36 -13.47 8.33
N GLN A 12 -17.01 -13.51 7.05
CA GLN A 12 -15.63 -13.74 6.57
C GLN A 12 -15.52 -13.17 5.16
N ALA A 13 -14.51 -12.32 4.94
CA ALA A 13 -14.19 -11.81 3.61
C ALA A 13 -13.41 -12.85 2.79
N PRO A 14 -13.46 -12.79 1.46
CA PRO A 14 -12.53 -13.52 0.61
C PRO A 14 -11.09 -13.06 0.84
N GLU A 15 -10.13 -13.93 0.52
CA GLU A 15 -8.70 -13.58 0.58
C GLU A 15 -8.40 -12.35 -0.30
N GLY A 16 -7.66 -11.39 0.26
CA GLY A 16 -7.33 -10.13 -0.39
C GLY A 16 -8.39 -9.03 -0.31
N TYR A 17 -9.46 -9.26 0.47
CA TYR A 17 -10.52 -8.27 0.71
C TYR A 17 -10.73 -8.03 2.21
N LEU A 18 -11.17 -6.82 2.54
CA LEU A 18 -11.58 -6.45 3.90
C LEU A 18 -13.01 -6.92 4.15
N ILE A 19 -13.28 -7.38 5.38
CA ILE A 19 -14.63 -7.77 5.80
C ILE A 19 -15.57 -6.55 5.77
N ASN A 20 -16.73 -6.72 5.12
CA ASN A 20 -17.79 -5.72 5.14
C ASN A 20 -18.67 -5.95 6.39
N SER A 21 -18.48 -5.11 7.41
CA SER A 21 -19.21 -5.22 8.69
C SER A 21 -20.66 -4.69 8.64
N GLU A 22 -21.12 -4.16 7.51
CA GLU A 22 -22.47 -3.64 7.37
C GLU A 22 -23.52 -4.74 7.44
N VAL A 23 -24.69 -4.40 7.99
CA VAL A 23 -25.83 -5.29 8.05
C VAL A 23 -26.85 -4.88 6.99
N TYR A 24 -27.06 -5.75 6.03
CA TYR A 24 -28.02 -5.55 4.93
C TYR A 24 -29.38 -6.11 5.30
N VAL A 25 -30.43 -5.36 5.00
CA VAL A 25 -31.81 -5.74 5.30
C VAL A 25 -32.54 -6.12 4.01
N VAL A 26 -33.00 -7.38 3.93
CA VAL A 26 -33.83 -7.88 2.84
C VAL A 26 -35.26 -8.03 3.35
N LYS A 27 -36.21 -7.36 2.67
CA LYS A 27 -37.64 -7.51 2.92
C LYS A 27 -38.23 -8.44 1.89
N ILE A 28 -38.87 -9.51 2.38
CA ILE A 28 -39.57 -10.49 1.55
C ILE A 28 -41.06 -10.30 1.78
N THR A 29 -41.76 -9.95 0.72
CA THR A 29 -43.20 -9.79 0.70
C THR A 29 -43.83 -10.78 -0.27
N SER A 30 -45.08 -11.15 -0.07
CA SER A 30 -45.85 -11.91 -1.04
C SER A 30 -47.12 -11.15 -1.45
N SER A 31 -47.51 -11.28 -2.70
CA SER A 31 -48.81 -10.89 -3.20
C SER A 31 -49.49 -12.13 -3.78
N ASN A 32 -50.82 -12.16 -3.68
CA ASN A 32 -51.64 -13.21 -4.27
C ASN A 32 -52.68 -12.49 -5.15
N ASP A 33 -52.65 -12.72 -6.46
CA ASP A 33 -53.59 -12.18 -7.43
C ASP A 33 -54.71 -13.14 -7.77
N GLY A 34 -54.78 -14.26 -7.04
CA GLY A 34 -55.81 -15.28 -7.19
C GLY A 34 -55.40 -16.49 -8.03
N SER A 35 -54.21 -16.47 -8.66
CA SER A 35 -53.68 -17.60 -9.43
C SER A 35 -52.41 -18.18 -8.85
N ASP A 36 -51.40 -17.32 -8.49
CA ASP A 36 -50.11 -17.73 -8.00
C ASP A 36 -49.59 -16.81 -6.88
N PHE A 37 -48.74 -17.36 -5.99
CA PHE A 37 -48.00 -16.55 -5.01
C PHE A 37 -46.77 -15.94 -5.68
N VAL A 38 -46.69 -14.61 -5.71
CA VAL A 38 -45.49 -13.88 -6.17
C VAL A 38 -44.75 -13.39 -4.96
N TYR A 39 -43.45 -13.76 -4.86
CA TYR A 39 -42.55 -13.27 -3.84
C TYR A 39 -41.70 -12.14 -4.43
N THR A 40 -41.66 -11.01 -3.72
CA THR A 40 -40.85 -9.87 -4.11
C THR A 40 -39.82 -9.58 -3.00
N TYR A 41 -38.58 -9.36 -3.37
CA TYR A 41 -37.48 -9.00 -2.46
C TYR A 41 -36.58 -7.95 -3.11
N ASN A 42 -35.90 -7.17 -2.27
CA ASN A 42 -34.82 -6.30 -2.72
C ASN A 42 -33.51 -7.09 -2.73
N GLU A 43 -32.68 -6.82 -3.74
CA GLU A 43 -31.32 -7.40 -3.86
C GLU A 43 -30.32 -6.32 -3.47
N PRO A 44 -29.75 -6.36 -2.24
CA PRO A 44 -28.71 -5.43 -1.86
C PRO A 44 -27.42 -5.75 -2.63
N GLU A 45 -26.78 -4.73 -3.20
CA GLU A 45 -25.39 -4.84 -3.64
C GLU A 45 -24.49 -4.72 -2.41
N ILE A 46 -23.60 -5.68 -2.25
CA ILE A 46 -22.62 -5.72 -1.14
C ILE A 46 -21.25 -5.38 -1.74
N PRO A 47 -20.75 -4.14 -1.53
CA PRO A 47 -19.46 -3.75 -2.07
C PRO A 47 -18.34 -4.42 -1.29
N GLU A 48 -17.32 -4.89 -2.01
CA GLU A 48 -16.09 -5.45 -1.43
C GLU A 48 -14.95 -4.44 -1.54
N GLN A 49 -14.22 -4.26 -0.45
CA GLN A 49 -13.03 -3.41 -0.40
C GLN A 49 -11.78 -4.27 -0.41
N SER A 50 -10.90 -4.06 -1.40
CA SER A 50 -9.61 -4.75 -1.47
C SER A 50 -8.72 -4.39 -0.28
N LEU A 51 -8.07 -5.39 0.31
CA LEU A 51 -7.04 -5.21 1.32
C LEU A 51 -5.73 -4.82 0.62
N ASP A 52 -5.44 -3.53 0.58
CA ASP A 52 -4.28 -2.97 -0.11
C ASP A 52 -3.22 -2.47 0.87
N LEU A 53 -1.95 -2.49 0.43
CA LEU A 53 -0.87 -1.74 1.06
C LEU A 53 -0.57 -0.48 0.23
N ASN A 54 -0.88 0.68 0.78
CA ASN A 54 -0.59 1.97 0.18
C ASN A 54 0.80 2.45 0.60
N ILE A 55 1.64 2.86 -0.35
CA ILE A 55 3.01 3.35 -0.10
C ILE A 55 3.10 4.81 -0.51
N VAL A 56 3.72 5.62 0.33
CA VAL A 56 4.08 7.01 0.03
C VAL A 56 5.57 7.21 0.25
N LYS A 57 6.25 7.73 -0.77
CA LYS A 57 7.69 7.97 -0.80
C LYS A 57 8.00 9.45 -0.73
N LYS A 58 8.88 9.85 0.21
CA LYS A 58 9.27 11.25 0.43
C LYS A 58 10.77 11.39 0.65
N GLU A 59 11.26 12.63 0.46
CA GLU A 59 12.58 13.04 0.93
C GLU A 59 12.57 13.21 2.46
N LYS A 60 13.59 12.71 3.13
CA LYS A 60 13.68 12.70 4.59
C LYS A 60 13.57 14.10 5.19
N GLY A 61 12.58 14.23 6.08
CA GLY A 61 12.30 15.46 6.81
C GLY A 61 11.74 16.61 5.96
N LYS A 62 11.25 16.31 4.75
CA LYS A 62 10.61 17.28 3.84
C LYS A 62 9.28 16.75 3.31
N ASP A 63 8.47 17.67 2.76
CA ASP A 63 7.23 17.31 2.08
C ASP A 63 7.41 17.00 0.58
N TYR A 64 8.66 16.87 0.11
CA TYR A 64 8.92 16.49 -1.28
C TYR A 64 8.68 15.01 -1.48
N VAL A 65 7.78 14.69 -2.40
CA VAL A 65 7.51 13.32 -2.83
C VAL A 65 8.53 12.86 -3.87
N ILE A 66 8.81 11.56 -3.92
CA ILE A 66 9.78 10.97 -4.84
C ILE A 66 9.03 10.07 -5.81
N GLU A 67 9.02 10.47 -7.10
CA GLU A 67 8.56 9.66 -8.22
C GLU A 67 9.65 8.69 -8.65
N GLY A 68 9.29 7.53 -9.19
CA GLY A 68 10.22 6.58 -9.78
C GLY A 68 10.92 5.65 -8.79
N ALA A 69 10.60 5.70 -7.50
CA ALA A 69 11.07 4.72 -6.54
C ALA A 69 10.36 3.36 -6.76
N VAL A 70 11.11 2.28 -6.77
CA VAL A 70 10.58 0.92 -7.01
C VAL A 70 10.59 0.13 -5.72
N PHE A 71 9.44 -0.44 -5.38
CA PHE A 71 9.25 -1.34 -4.25
C PHE A 71 9.01 -2.76 -4.72
N GLU A 72 9.58 -3.72 -4.02
CA GLU A 72 9.34 -5.15 -4.22
C GLU A 72 8.54 -5.70 -3.04
N HIS A 73 7.54 -6.49 -3.36
CA HIS A 73 6.72 -7.25 -2.44
C HIS A 73 6.97 -8.73 -2.65
N THR A 74 7.40 -9.42 -1.59
CA THR A 74 7.44 -10.88 -1.56
C THR A 74 6.15 -11.37 -0.90
N LYS A 75 5.39 -12.19 -1.62
CA LYS A 75 4.10 -12.77 -1.19
C LYS A 75 4.32 -14.01 -0.32
N PRO A 76 3.28 -14.47 0.40
CA PRO A 76 3.36 -15.69 1.22
C PRO A 76 3.76 -16.96 0.47
N ASP A 77 3.45 -17.05 -0.82
CA ASP A 77 3.84 -18.17 -1.69
C ASP A 77 5.29 -18.07 -2.20
N GLY A 78 6.03 -17.02 -1.80
CA GLY A 78 7.41 -16.74 -2.23
C GLY A 78 7.53 -16.05 -3.58
N THR A 79 6.44 -15.80 -4.29
CA THR A 79 6.47 -14.99 -5.52
C THR A 79 6.70 -13.52 -5.21
N THR A 80 7.27 -12.79 -6.16
CA THR A 80 7.54 -11.36 -6.03
C THR A 80 6.84 -10.55 -7.10
N GLU A 81 6.48 -9.33 -6.75
CA GLU A 81 5.98 -8.31 -7.66
C GLU A 81 6.58 -6.96 -7.33
N THR A 82 6.60 -6.03 -8.27
CA THR A 82 7.13 -4.68 -8.07
C THR A 82 6.12 -3.63 -8.47
N VAL A 83 6.19 -2.48 -7.77
CA VAL A 83 5.44 -1.27 -8.12
C VAL A 83 6.37 -0.07 -8.09
N THR A 84 6.04 0.95 -8.87
CA THR A 84 6.82 2.19 -8.96
C THR A 84 5.97 3.36 -8.50
N THR A 85 6.55 4.29 -7.74
CA THR A 85 5.87 5.50 -7.29
C THR A 85 5.60 6.46 -8.45
N ASP A 86 4.41 7.04 -8.44
CA ASP A 86 3.93 8.03 -9.40
C ASP A 86 4.41 9.46 -9.07
N GLU A 87 3.92 10.45 -9.82
CA GLU A 87 4.20 11.89 -9.63
C GLU A 87 3.81 12.43 -8.25
N LYS A 88 2.99 11.70 -7.49
CA LYS A 88 2.59 12.01 -6.11
C LYS A 88 3.44 11.26 -5.09
N GLY A 89 4.46 10.53 -5.55
CA GLY A 89 5.27 9.65 -4.72
C GLY A 89 4.50 8.46 -4.18
N ALA A 90 3.40 8.07 -4.82
CA ALA A 90 2.48 7.05 -4.34
C ALA A 90 2.51 5.79 -5.23
N CYS A 91 2.41 4.64 -4.60
CA CYS A 91 2.15 3.36 -5.27
C CYS A 91 1.40 2.43 -4.31
N LYS A 92 0.95 1.27 -4.80
CA LYS A 92 0.28 0.29 -3.95
C LYS A 92 0.44 -1.15 -4.44
N PHE A 93 0.42 -2.07 -3.48
CA PHE A 93 0.18 -3.48 -3.71
C PHE A 93 -1.28 -3.80 -3.37
N LYS A 94 -1.96 -4.50 -4.27
CA LYS A 94 -3.39 -4.79 -4.15
C LYS A 94 -3.64 -6.22 -3.71
N GLY A 95 -4.72 -6.41 -2.93
CA GLY A 95 -5.23 -7.73 -2.60
C GLY A 95 -4.24 -8.57 -1.80
N LEU A 96 -3.78 -8.06 -0.65
CA LEU A 96 -2.88 -8.80 0.24
C LEU A 96 -3.57 -10.08 0.69
N GLY A 97 -3.00 -11.24 0.31
CA GLY A 97 -3.47 -12.55 0.74
C GLY A 97 -3.11 -12.87 2.19
N TYR A 98 -3.56 -14.03 2.67
CA TYR A 98 -3.21 -14.49 4.02
C TYR A 98 -1.76 -15.00 4.08
N GLY A 99 -1.08 -14.73 5.19
CA GLY A 99 0.28 -15.17 5.44
C GLY A 99 1.29 -14.04 5.56
N GLN A 100 2.57 -14.37 5.49
CA GLN A 100 3.67 -13.43 5.70
C GLN A 100 4.05 -12.72 4.40
N HIS A 101 4.15 -11.41 4.48
CA HIS A 101 4.56 -10.49 3.41
C HIS A 101 5.86 -9.78 3.78
N THR A 102 6.68 -9.50 2.77
CA THR A 102 7.91 -8.70 2.94
C THR A 102 7.95 -7.59 1.90
N ILE A 103 8.23 -6.36 2.34
CA ILE A 103 8.35 -5.18 1.50
C ILE A 103 9.75 -4.60 1.64
N ARG A 104 10.39 -4.29 0.53
CA ARG A 104 11.65 -3.57 0.47
C ARG A 104 11.69 -2.59 -0.70
N GLU A 105 12.49 -1.57 -0.58
CA GLU A 105 12.84 -0.72 -1.70
C GLU A 105 13.96 -1.38 -2.52
N VAL A 106 13.87 -1.31 -3.85
CA VAL A 106 14.86 -1.93 -4.75
C VAL A 106 15.59 -0.92 -5.61
N SER A 107 14.98 0.23 -5.90
CA SER A 107 15.65 1.34 -6.59
C SER A 107 14.95 2.66 -6.34
N VAL A 108 15.73 3.74 -6.49
CA VAL A 108 15.28 5.14 -6.43
C VAL A 108 15.98 5.92 -7.54
N PRO A 109 15.53 7.15 -7.88
CA PRO A 109 16.29 8.06 -8.73
C PRO A 109 17.70 8.33 -8.17
N ASP A 110 18.65 8.59 -9.08
CA ASP A 110 20.10 8.72 -8.78
C ASP A 110 20.43 9.80 -7.73
N GLU A 111 19.52 10.74 -7.50
CA GLU A 111 19.66 11.79 -6.50
C GLU A 111 19.47 11.31 -5.07
N TYR A 112 18.98 10.09 -4.86
CA TYR A 112 18.64 9.53 -3.55
C TYR A 112 19.44 8.27 -3.25
N ILE A 113 19.53 7.94 -1.97
CA ILE A 113 20.11 6.68 -1.48
C ILE A 113 18.96 5.72 -1.22
N VAL A 114 19.02 4.52 -1.82
CA VAL A 114 18.06 3.44 -1.59
C VAL A 114 17.94 3.14 -0.09
N ASN A 115 16.72 3.05 0.42
CA ASN A 115 16.46 2.63 1.78
C ASN A 115 16.69 1.11 1.90
N ASP A 116 17.62 0.71 2.74
CA ASP A 116 17.97 -0.70 2.99
C ASP A 116 17.02 -1.41 3.97
N GLY A 117 16.03 -0.70 4.48
CA GLY A 117 15.03 -1.23 5.40
C GLY A 117 14.14 -2.29 4.74
N VAL A 118 13.75 -3.26 5.56
CA VAL A 118 12.80 -4.30 5.18
C VAL A 118 11.68 -4.33 6.21
N VAL A 119 10.44 -4.30 5.73
CA VAL A 119 9.24 -4.47 6.57
C VAL A 119 8.66 -5.84 6.30
N THR A 120 8.46 -6.63 7.35
CA THR A 120 7.78 -7.92 7.29
C THR A 120 6.54 -7.87 8.17
N PHE A 121 5.42 -8.33 7.64
CA PHE A 121 4.14 -8.38 8.35
C PHE A 121 3.33 -9.62 7.94
N THR A 122 2.41 -10.03 8.80
CA THR A 122 1.53 -11.17 8.56
C THR A 122 0.08 -10.70 8.51
N VAL A 123 -0.65 -11.16 7.50
CA VAL A 123 -2.10 -11.03 7.36
C VAL A 123 -2.75 -12.34 7.82
N ALA A 124 -3.56 -12.30 8.86
CA ALA A 124 -4.30 -13.44 9.36
C ALA A 124 -5.62 -13.65 8.58
N GLU A 125 -6.25 -14.82 8.73
CA GLU A 125 -7.53 -15.17 8.07
C GLU A 125 -8.72 -14.28 8.50
N ASP A 126 -8.59 -13.59 9.63
CA ASP A 126 -9.56 -12.59 10.10
C ASP A 126 -9.22 -11.16 9.63
N ASN A 127 -8.29 -11.03 8.68
CA ASN A 127 -7.73 -9.77 8.16
C ASN A 127 -6.94 -8.93 9.19
N THR A 128 -6.63 -9.47 10.35
CA THR A 128 -5.72 -8.80 11.29
C THR A 128 -4.32 -8.74 10.71
N ILE A 129 -3.73 -7.54 10.65
CA ILE A 129 -2.36 -7.32 10.19
C ILE A 129 -1.46 -7.14 11.42
N THR A 130 -0.42 -7.96 11.50
CA THR A 130 0.61 -7.88 12.55
C THR A 130 1.97 -7.58 11.93
N ILE A 131 2.67 -6.57 12.46
CA ILE A 131 4.04 -6.26 12.03
C ILE A 131 4.99 -7.23 12.73
N ASP A 132 5.71 -8.04 11.94
CA ASP A 132 6.67 -9.01 12.45
C ASP A 132 8.03 -8.38 12.68
N SER A 133 8.49 -7.56 11.73
CA SER A 133 9.75 -6.82 11.82
C SER A 133 9.77 -5.57 10.95
N ASN A 134 10.60 -4.61 11.35
CA ASN A 134 10.98 -3.44 10.56
C ASN A 134 12.45 -3.14 10.83
N THR A 135 13.30 -3.35 9.84
CA THR A 135 14.77 -3.17 9.98
C THR A 135 15.23 -1.78 9.59
N ALA A 136 14.32 -0.90 9.13
CA ALA A 136 14.66 0.46 8.72
C ALA A 136 15.22 1.29 9.85
N THR A 137 16.30 2.00 9.60
CA THR A 137 16.97 2.85 10.59
C THR A 137 16.36 4.25 10.64
N GLY A 138 16.34 4.87 11.82
CA GLY A 138 15.96 6.27 11.99
C GLY A 138 14.51 6.59 11.58
N ASN A 139 13.58 5.63 11.72
CA ASN A 139 12.18 5.76 11.33
C ASN A 139 11.98 6.08 9.83
N SER A 140 12.90 5.67 8.98
CA SER A 140 12.81 5.92 7.54
C SER A 140 11.74 5.09 6.82
N MET A 141 11.23 4.03 7.44
CA MET A 141 10.04 3.28 7.00
C MET A 141 9.05 3.17 8.17
N GLN A 142 7.84 3.66 7.97
CA GLN A 142 6.79 3.64 8.98
C GLN A 142 5.56 2.91 8.43
N PHE A 143 5.34 1.70 8.93
CA PHE A 143 4.18 0.89 8.60
C PHE A 143 3.06 1.14 9.61
N LYS A 144 1.82 1.25 9.12
CA LYS A 144 0.63 1.49 9.94
C LYS A 144 -0.56 0.74 9.37
N VAL A 145 -1.39 0.20 10.27
CA VAL A 145 -2.72 -0.30 9.92
C VAL A 145 -3.71 0.82 10.19
N GLU A 146 -4.47 1.20 9.18
CA GLU A 146 -5.45 2.28 9.27
C GLU A 146 -6.74 1.82 9.94
N ALA A 147 -7.59 2.77 10.34
CA ALA A 147 -8.84 2.47 11.05
C ALA A 147 -9.86 1.68 10.21
N ASP A 148 -9.76 1.78 8.88
CA ASP A 148 -10.57 1.02 7.92
C ASP A 148 -10.01 -0.37 7.60
N GLY A 149 -8.90 -0.78 8.26
CA GLY A 149 -8.24 -2.06 8.07
C GLY A 149 -7.21 -2.08 6.94
N THR A 150 -7.09 -1.04 6.13
CA THR A 150 -6.05 -0.96 5.10
C THR A 150 -4.66 -0.76 5.72
N ALA A 151 -3.61 -1.13 4.97
CA ALA A 151 -2.23 -0.90 5.39
C ALA A 151 -1.63 0.30 4.67
N SER A 152 -0.77 1.04 5.37
CA SER A 152 0.01 2.13 4.81
C SER A 152 1.49 2.01 5.19
N LEU A 153 2.37 2.42 4.27
CA LEU A 153 3.81 2.47 4.47
C LEU A 153 4.35 3.82 3.99
N SER A 154 4.87 4.62 4.90
CA SER A 154 5.61 5.83 4.57
C SER A 154 7.10 5.52 4.54
N VAL A 155 7.77 5.88 3.45
CA VAL A 155 9.20 5.64 3.25
C VAL A 155 9.92 6.95 2.96
N GLU A 156 11.01 7.21 3.68
CA GLU A 156 11.80 8.42 3.54
C GLU A 156 13.23 8.09 3.10
N ASP A 157 13.72 8.79 2.06
CA ASP A 157 15.12 8.69 1.62
C ASP A 157 15.89 9.97 1.84
N THR A 158 17.18 9.81 2.00
CA THR A 158 18.14 10.92 2.03
C THR A 158 18.72 11.15 0.63
N LEU A 159 19.04 12.42 0.35
CA LEU A 159 19.79 12.76 -0.87
C LEU A 159 21.15 12.08 -0.87
N ALA A 160 21.56 11.63 -2.03
CA ALA A 160 22.92 11.16 -2.25
C ALA A 160 23.92 12.33 -2.08
N PRO A 161 25.10 12.09 -1.53
CA PRO A 161 26.10 13.17 -1.42
C PRO A 161 26.62 13.57 -2.79
N TYR A 162 26.55 14.85 -3.09
CA TYR A 162 27.12 15.41 -4.31
C TYR A 162 28.55 15.90 -4.03
N THR A 163 29.43 15.60 -4.97
CA THR A 163 30.77 16.19 -4.98
C THR A 163 30.86 17.19 -6.14
N LEU A 164 30.96 18.47 -5.82
CA LEU A 164 31.28 19.49 -6.81
C LEU A 164 32.78 19.53 -7.02
N LYS A 165 33.26 19.17 -8.23
CA LYS A 165 34.64 19.33 -8.62
C LYS A 165 34.76 20.61 -9.49
N VAL A 166 35.41 21.61 -8.98
CA VAL A 166 35.71 22.82 -9.71
C VAL A 166 37.17 22.76 -10.18
N LEU A 167 37.38 22.84 -11.49
CA LEU A 167 38.70 22.93 -12.09
C LEU A 167 38.88 24.33 -12.68
N LYS A 168 39.82 25.08 -12.15
CA LYS A 168 40.28 26.33 -12.79
C LYS A 168 41.50 26.02 -13.66
N ALA A 169 41.40 26.37 -14.92
CA ALA A 169 42.48 26.22 -15.90
C ALA A 169 42.78 27.55 -16.61
N ASN A 170 43.98 27.68 -17.14
CA ASN A 170 44.31 28.78 -18.05
C ASN A 170 43.80 28.47 -19.47
N GLU A 171 44.05 29.38 -20.39
CA GLU A 171 43.69 29.28 -21.83
C GLU A 171 44.34 28.10 -22.58
N LYS A 172 45.26 27.36 -21.93
CA LYS A 172 45.92 26.16 -22.46
C LYS A 172 45.51 24.89 -21.69
N ASP A 173 44.37 24.95 -21.01
CA ASP A 173 43.82 23.84 -20.19
C ASP A 173 44.76 23.33 -19.08
N VAL A 174 45.74 24.16 -18.65
CA VAL A 174 46.59 23.84 -17.52
C VAL A 174 45.90 24.26 -16.23
N ALA A 175 45.76 23.31 -15.27
CA ALA A 175 45.17 23.58 -13.97
C ALA A 175 45.93 24.66 -13.22
N LEU A 176 45.19 25.62 -12.62
CA LEU A 176 45.74 26.71 -11.81
C LEU A 176 45.54 26.43 -10.34
N GLU A 177 46.63 26.39 -9.57
CA GLU A 177 46.61 26.24 -8.11
C GLU A 177 46.34 27.57 -7.41
N GLY A 178 45.80 27.53 -6.20
CA GLY A 178 45.57 28.69 -5.34
C GLY A 178 44.37 29.55 -5.72
N ALA A 179 43.44 29.04 -6.52
CA ALA A 179 42.16 29.69 -6.74
C ALA A 179 41.19 29.43 -5.57
N GLU A 180 40.65 30.49 -4.99
CA GLU A 180 39.60 30.44 -3.98
C GLU A 180 38.25 30.73 -4.66
N PHE A 181 37.16 30.03 -4.18
CA PHE A 181 35.80 30.16 -4.74
C PHE A 181 34.81 30.49 -3.64
#